data_3f0f5cf072187ffe5915d636f276c544
#
_entry.id   3f0f5cf072187ffe5915d636f276c544
#
_cell.length_a   1.000
_cell.length_b   1.000
_cell.length_c   1.000
_cell.angle_alpha   90.00
_cell.angle_beta   90.00
_cell.angle_gamma   90.00
#
_symmetry.space_group_name_H-M   'P 1'
#
loop_
_entity.id
_entity.type
_entity.pdbx_description
1 polymer ?
#
loop_
_entity_poly.entity_id
_entity_poly.type
_entity_poly.pdbx_seq_one_letter_code
_entity_poly.pdbx_strand_id
1 'polypeptide(L)'
;MQRSLLALLAVPLIALAPAAQATTVTDPTGDFISGFVGPANPDLDVTSFSVGFNSATSIFSLGAVLAGDINPATAGFYVIGVNTGTGVIAPFASVGAPNVIFNQAIVIRKDGSGSIGATALDASTITISGNIFTVRVPLALLPTTGFAPGDYGFNLWPRVAVGNNNQISDFAPNNANISANGAVPEPATWAMMLVGFGGVGMAMRRRRRTMIAASA
;
A
#
# COMPACT_ATOMS: atom_id res chain seq x y z
N MET A 1 -16.49 -62.04 17.18
CA MET A 1 -17.05 -60.67 17.08
C MET A 1 -15.94 -59.64 17.32
N GLN A 2 -15.30 -59.16 16.24
CA GLN A 2 -14.24 -58.16 16.33
C GLN A 2 -14.81 -56.78 15.94
N ARG A 3 -14.85 -55.85 16.91
CA ARG A 3 -15.29 -54.47 16.69
C ARG A 3 -14.10 -53.65 16.32
N SER A 4 -13.99 -53.25 15.06
CA SER A 4 -13.00 -52.28 14.58
C SER A 4 -13.39 -50.88 14.99
N LEU A 5 -12.61 -50.24 15.90
CA LEU A 5 -12.71 -48.81 16.18
C LEU A 5 -12.04 -48.07 15.02
N LEU A 6 -12.81 -47.31 14.27
CA LEU A 6 -12.28 -46.27 13.39
C LEU A 6 -11.94 -45.04 14.26
N ALA A 7 -10.66 -44.78 14.44
CA ALA A 7 -10.17 -43.52 15.02
C ALA A 7 -10.26 -42.43 13.94
N LEU A 8 -11.16 -41.45 14.15
CA LEU A 8 -11.27 -40.24 13.35
C LEU A 8 -10.12 -39.29 13.75
N LEU A 9 -9.09 -39.16 12.91
CA LEU A 9 -8.06 -38.14 13.10
C LEU A 9 -8.67 -36.77 12.75
N ALA A 10 -8.94 -35.96 13.77
CA ALA A 10 -9.26 -34.55 13.62
C ALA A 10 -7.95 -33.79 13.33
N VAL A 11 -7.77 -33.33 12.10
CA VAL A 11 -6.68 -32.44 11.71
C VAL A 11 -7.05 -31.02 12.16
N PRO A 12 -6.28 -30.36 13.04
CA PRO A 12 -6.57 -28.99 13.43
C PRO A 12 -6.39 -28.09 12.21
N LEU A 13 -7.45 -27.35 11.85
CA LEU A 13 -7.40 -26.30 10.84
C LEU A 13 -6.66 -25.10 11.47
N ILE A 14 -5.39 -24.94 11.16
CA ILE A 14 -4.63 -23.75 11.56
C ILE A 14 -5.10 -22.61 10.67
N ALA A 15 -5.92 -21.71 11.23
CA ALA A 15 -6.28 -20.46 10.57
C ALA A 15 -5.03 -19.57 10.51
N LEU A 16 -4.41 -19.47 9.33
CA LEU A 16 -3.39 -18.45 9.10
C LEU A 16 -4.09 -17.09 9.13
N ALA A 17 -3.74 -16.25 10.11
CA ALA A 17 -4.12 -14.84 10.09
C ALA A 17 -3.53 -14.18 8.84
N PRO A 18 -4.31 -13.36 8.09
CA PRO A 18 -3.78 -12.67 6.94
C PRO A 18 -2.65 -11.74 7.39
N ALA A 19 -1.46 -11.92 6.81
CA ALA A 19 -0.35 -11.02 7.01
C ALA A 19 -0.73 -9.63 6.48
N ALA A 20 -0.38 -8.56 7.20
CA ALA A 20 -0.50 -7.21 6.69
C ALA A 20 0.34 -7.11 5.42
N GLN A 21 -0.31 -6.88 4.28
CA GLN A 21 0.37 -6.71 3.01
C GLN A 21 0.68 -5.23 2.84
N ALA A 22 1.92 -4.92 2.46
CA ALA A 22 2.32 -3.58 2.06
C ALA A 22 2.59 -3.57 0.56
N THR A 23 2.00 -2.62 -0.14
CA THR A 23 2.32 -2.33 -1.53
C THR A 23 3.43 -1.29 -1.55
N THR A 24 4.44 -1.51 -2.36
CA THR A 24 5.55 -0.58 -2.55
C THR A 24 5.70 -0.28 -4.04
N VAL A 25 5.85 0.99 -4.36
CA VAL A 25 6.24 1.47 -5.68
C VAL A 25 7.64 2.07 -5.59
N THR A 26 8.46 1.81 -6.61
CA THR A 26 9.75 2.49 -6.81
C THR A 26 9.57 3.64 -7.77
N ASP A 27 10.35 4.68 -7.60
CA ASP A 27 10.34 5.88 -8.42
C ASP A 27 11.78 6.22 -8.86
N PRO A 28 12.02 6.75 -10.07
CA PRO A 28 13.35 7.10 -10.50
C PRO A 28 13.95 8.26 -9.68
N THR A 29 15.25 8.28 -9.51
CA THR A 29 15.95 9.39 -8.85
C THR A 29 16.21 10.53 -9.83
N GLY A 30 15.93 11.77 -9.42
CA GLY A 30 16.24 12.97 -10.16
C GLY A 30 15.19 13.35 -11.21
N ASP A 31 14.02 12.76 -11.19
CA ASP A 31 12.92 13.02 -12.12
C ASP A 31 11.94 14.10 -11.65
N PHE A 32 12.48 15.16 -11.04
CA PHE A 32 11.70 16.32 -10.64
C PHE A 32 10.73 16.78 -11.73
N ILE A 33 9.50 17.13 -11.33
CA ILE A 33 8.46 17.58 -12.26
C ILE A 33 8.99 18.72 -13.14
N SER A 34 8.74 18.64 -14.44
CA SER A 34 9.05 19.71 -15.37
C SER A 34 8.35 21.01 -14.96
N GLY A 35 9.11 22.06 -14.74
CA GLY A 35 8.60 23.36 -14.26
C GLY A 35 8.51 23.48 -12.73
N PHE A 36 9.09 22.55 -11.97
CA PHE A 36 9.25 22.70 -10.53
C PHE A 36 9.98 24.02 -10.19
N VAL A 37 9.39 24.80 -9.30
CA VAL A 37 9.94 26.06 -8.83
C VAL A 37 10.35 25.91 -7.38
N GLY A 38 11.59 25.50 -7.16
CA GLY A 38 12.17 25.29 -5.83
C GLY A 38 13.59 24.76 -5.93
N PRO A 39 14.30 24.66 -4.80
CA PRO A 39 15.60 23.99 -4.79
C PRO A 39 15.38 22.48 -5.01
N ALA A 40 16.11 21.89 -5.97
CA ALA A 40 16.10 20.46 -6.23
C ALA A 40 16.86 19.70 -5.12
N ASN A 41 16.37 19.80 -3.90
CA ASN A 41 16.96 19.11 -2.76
C ASN A 41 16.67 17.61 -2.86
N PRO A 42 17.65 16.73 -2.62
CA PRO A 42 17.44 15.28 -2.70
C PRO A 42 16.36 14.74 -1.73
N ASP A 43 16.07 15.44 -0.66
CA ASP A 43 14.99 15.11 0.28
C ASP A 43 13.58 15.49 -0.22
N LEU A 44 13.47 16.04 -1.43
CA LEU A 44 12.22 16.29 -2.14
C LEU A 44 12.05 15.42 -3.41
N ASP A 45 12.89 14.42 -3.57
CA ASP A 45 12.92 13.44 -4.64
C ASP A 45 12.61 12.06 -4.04
N VAL A 46 11.48 11.49 -4.40
CA VAL A 46 11.01 10.21 -3.85
C VAL A 46 11.59 9.07 -4.66
N THR A 47 12.22 8.10 -4.01
CA THR A 47 12.73 6.89 -4.68
C THR A 47 11.88 5.66 -4.40
N SER A 48 11.04 5.72 -3.35
CA SER A 48 10.10 4.64 -3.05
C SER A 48 8.97 5.14 -2.14
N PHE A 49 7.77 4.65 -2.37
CA PHE A 49 6.62 4.88 -1.50
C PHE A 49 5.90 3.56 -1.20
N SER A 50 5.53 3.34 0.06
CA SER A 50 4.89 2.12 0.53
C SER A 50 3.62 2.40 1.32
N VAL A 51 2.62 1.55 1.13
CA VAL A 51 1.31 1.63 1.80
C VAL A 51 0.93 0.25 2.29
N GLY A 52 0.61 0.13 3.57
CA GLY A 52 0.08 -1.09 4.18
C GLY A 52 -1.14 -0.78 5.04
N PHE A 53 -2.07 -1.73 5.16
CA PHE A 53 -3.19 -1.67 6.07
C PHE A 53 -3.26 -2.92 6.95
N ASN A 54 -3.33 -2.71 8.25
CA ASN A 54 -3.54 -3.79 9.21
C ASN A 54 -5.00 -3.73 9.70
N SER A 55 -5.82 -4.66 9.24
CA SER A 55 -7.25 -4.71 9.58
C SER A 55 -7.50 -5.07 11.06
N ALA A 56 -6.58 -5.81 11.71
CA ALA A 56 -6.73 -6.17 13.11
C ALA A 56 -6.52 -4.97 14.06
N THR A 57 -5.67 -4.02 13.68
CA THR A 57 -5.39 -2.80 14.46
C THR A 57 -6.07 -1.55 13.88
N SER A 58 -6.66 -1.66 12.68
CA SER A 58 -7.23 -0.54 11.93
C SER A 58 -6.24 0.62 11.72
N ILE A 59 -4.99 0.28 11.36
CA ILE A 59 -3.90 1.24 11.15
C ILE A 59 -3.35 1.12 9.73
N PHE A 60 -3.22 2.25 9.04
CA PHE A 60 -2.38 2.39 7.86
C PHE A 60 -0.92 2.62 8.28
N SER A 61 0.00 1.95 7.59
CA SER A 61 1.44 2.17 7.69
C SER A 61 1.91 2.69 6.34
N LEU A 62 2.36 3.94 6.31
CA LEU A 62 2.85 4.60 5.10
C LEU A 62 4.34 4.88 5.28
N GLY A 63 5.13 4.67 4.25
CA GLY A 63 6.57 4.89 4.29
C GLY A 63 7.12 5.42 2.99
N ALA A 64 8.13 6.28 3.05
CA ALA A 64 8.84 6.77 1.89
C ALA A 64 10.34 6.72 2.09
N VAL A 65 11.05 6.46 1.00
CA VAL A 65 12.50 6.63 0.87
C VAL A 65 12.72 7.76 -0.12
N LEU A 66 13.59 8.69 0.24
CA LEU A 66 13.96 9.85 -0.56
C LEU A 66 15.39 9.69 -1.10
N ALA A 67 15.76 10.45 -2.11
CA ALA A 67 17.10 10.39 -2.68
C ALA A 67 18.19 10.92 -1.74
N GLY A 68 17.82 11.69 -0.71
CA GLY A 68 18.76 12.20 0.30
C GLY A 68 18.13 12.39 1.67
N ASP A 69 18.98 12.60 2.66
CA ASP A 69 18.58 12.74 4.06
C ASP A 69 17.64 13.94 4.27
N ILE A 70 16.58 13.70 5.03
CA ILE A 70 15.57 14.72 5.37
C ILE A 70 16.22 15.80 6.23
N ASN A 71 16.27 17.02 5.70
CA ASN A 71 16.87 18.16 6.37
C ASN A 71 15.82 19.17 6.82
N PRO A 72 15.52 19.29 8.13
CA PRO A 72 14.53 20.24 8.64
C PRO A 72 14.91 21.71 8.46
N ALA A 73 16.17 22.02 8.17
CA ALA A 73 16.62 23.39 7.90
C ALA A 73 16.31 23.86 6.48
N THR A 74 15.93 22.96 5.56
CA THR A 74 15.54 23.31 4.19
C THR A 74 14.04 23.40 4.03
N ALA A 75 13.57 24.25 3.10
CA ALA A 75 12.14 24.35 2.80
C ALA A 75 11.58 23.02 2.26
N GLY A 76 10.34 22.74 2.60
CA GLY A 76 9.59 21.61 2.07
C GLY A 76 8.89 20.78 3.14
N PHE A 77 7.97 19.96 2.66
CA PHE A 77 7.17 19.00 3.43
C PHE A 77 6.58 17.95 2.48
N TYR A 78 6.03 16.90 3.03
CA TYR A 78 5.47 15.77 2.29
C TYR A 78 3.96 15.77 2.43
N VAL A 79 3.26 15.57 1.31
CA VAL A 79 1.81 15.42 1.29
C VAL A 79 1.48 14.03 0.76
N ILE A 80 0.67 13.29 1.50
CA ILE A 80 0.12 12.02 1.02
C ILE A 80 -1.37 12.26 0.79
N GLY A 81 -1.77 12.27 -0.49
CA GLY A 81 -3.18 12.30 -0.89
C GLY A 81 -3.81 10.94 -0.69
N VAL A 82 -5.05 10.96 -0.20
CA VAL A 82 -5.82 9.76 0.08
C VAL A 82 -7.16 9.84 -0.64
N ASN A 83 -7.44 8.85 -1.48
CA ASN A 83 -8.74 8.62 -2.09
C ASN A 83 -9.49 7.56 -1.27
N THR A 84 -10.52 7.96 -0.56
CA THR A 84 -11.35 7.06 0.28
C THR A 84 -12.68 6.67 -0.38
N GLY A 85 -12.88 7.03 -1.68
CA GLY A 85 -14.06 6.66 -2.47
C GLY A 85 -14.60 7.79 -3.35
N THR A 86 -15.58 8.54 -2.89
CA THR A 86 -16.26 9.61 -3.64
C THR A 86 -15.80 11.01 -3.19
N GLY A 87 -16.15 12.04 -3.96
CA GLY A 87 -15.80 13.43 -3.64
C GLY A 87 -14.33 13.76 -3.88
N VAL A 88 -13.66 13.01 -4.77
CA VAL A 88 -12.25 13.21 -5.12
C VAL A 88 -12.06 14.43 -6.03
N ILE A 89 -10.90 15.05 -5.92
CA ILE A 89 -10.40 16.07 -6.83
C ILE A 89 -9.19 15.54 -7.60
N ALA A 90 -8.94 16.09 -8.78
CA ALA A 90 -7.80 15.78 -9.65
C ALA A 90 -7.08 17.08 -10.06
N PRO A 91 -6.38 17.78 -9.13
CA PRO A 91 -5.90 19.14 -9.37
C PRO A 91 -4.59 19.23 -10.16
N PHE A 92 -3.96 18.09 -10.52
CA PHE A 92 -2.58 18.02 -10.97
C PHE A 92 -2.41 17.78 -12.47
N ALA A 93 -3.48 17.95 -13.27
CA ALA A 93 -3.39 17.81 -14.73
C ALA A 93 -2.36 18.77 -15.36
N SER A 94 -2.25 20.00 -14.81
CA SER A 94 -1.32 21.03 -15.31
C SER A 94 0.16 20.69 -15.07
N VAL A 95 0.46 19.74 -14.19
CA VAL A 95 1.82 19.28 -13.86
C VAL A 95 2.04 17.81 -14.22
N GLY A 96 1.21 17.27 -15.13
CA GLY A 96 1.42 15.93 -15.70
C GLY A 96 0.86 14.76 -14.90
N ALA A 97 0.13 15.00 -13.81
CA ALA A 97 -0.41 13.96 -12.94
C ALA A 97 -1.95 13.97 -12.84
N PRO A 98 -2.71 13.88 -13.96
CA PRO A 98 -4.17 13.94 -13.94
C PRO A 98 -4.85 12.77 -13.21
N ASN A 99 -4.18 11.64 -13.03
CA ASN A 99 -4.73 10.46 -12.37
C ASN A 99 -4.38 10.39 -10.87
N VAL A 100 -3.65 11.38 -10.34
CA VAL A 100 -3.46 11.54 -8.90
C VAL A 100 -4.70 12.21 -8.34
N ILE A 101 -5.57 11.42 -7.71
CA ILE A 101 -6.88 11.83 -7.21
C ILE A 101 -6.98 11.58 -5.71
N PHE A 102 -7.60 12.51 -4.98
CA PHE A 102 -7.75 12.40 -3.53
C PHE A 102 -8.94 13.24 -3.03
N ASN A 103 -9.42 12.92 -1.84
CA ASN A 103 -10.41 13.69 -1.11
C ASN A 103 -9.93 14.05 0.31
N GLN A 104 -8.82 13.46 0.75
CA GLN A 104 -8.15 13.78 2.01
C GLN A 104 -6.65 13.91 1.79
N ALA A 105 -5.95 14.59 2.68
CA ALA A 105 -4.49 14.75 2.62
C ALA A 105 -3.88 14.64 4.01
N ILE A 106 -2.78 13.90 4.09
CA ILE A 106 -1.90 13.78 5.24
C ILE A 106 -0.69 14.65 4.95
N VAL A 107 -0.34 15.53 5.86
CA VAL A 107 0.85 16.39 5.76
C VAL A 107 1.87 15.93 6.78
N ILE A 108 3.10 15.65 6.33
CA ILE A 108 4.25 15.33 7.17
C ILE A 108 5.30 16.40 6.98
N ARG A 109 5.76 17.01 8.07
CA ARG A 109 6.80 18.03 8.03
C ARG A 109 8.15 17.42 8.37
N LYS A 110 9.20 18.05 7.90
CA LYS A 110 10.59 17.59 8.09
C LYS A 110 11.05 17.60 9.56
N ASP A 111 10.33 18.31 10.44
CA ASP A 111 10.56 18.32 11.90
C ASP A 111 9.89 17.14 12.63
N GLY A 112 9.22 16.23 11.90
CA GLY A 112 8.50 15.09 12.45
C GLY A 112 7.08 15.42 12.90
N SER A 113 6.58 16.63 12.72
CA SER A 113 5.17 16.96 12.95
C SER A 113 4.32 16.58 11.75
N GLY A 114 3.01 16.36 11.96
CA GLY A 114 2.09 16.06 10.88
C GLY A 114 0.65 16.38 11.22
N SER A 115 -0.21 16.36 10.18
CA SER A 115 -1.65 16.60 10.35
C SER A 115 -2.48 15.97 9.23
N ILE A 116 -3.77 15.74 9.52
CA ILE A 116 -4.80 15.38 8.53
C ILE A 116 -5.89 16.46 8.66
N GLY A 117 -6.05 17.28 7.61
CA GLY A 117 -6.89 18.47 7.72
C GLY A 117 -6.43 19.36 8.90
N ALA A 118 -7.35 19.66 9.82
CA ALA A 118 -7.07 20.44 11.04
C ALA A 118 -6.56 19.58 12.22
N THR A 119 -6.58 18.26 12.12
CA THR A 119 -6.21 17.35 13.22
C THR A 119 -4.70 17.08 13.18
N ALA A 120 -3.98 17.46 14.25
CA ALA A 120 -2.58 17.11 14.40
C ALA A 120 -2.42 15.61 14.62
N LEU A 121 -1.40 15.02 14.02
CA LEU A 121 -0.97 13.65 14.31
C LEU A 121 -0.11 13.63 15.58
N ASP A 122 -0.24 12.56 16.35
CA ASP A 122 0.67 12.33 17.47
C ASP A 122 2.08 12.11 16.92
N ALA A 123 3.05 12.84 17.46
CA ALA A 123 4.45 12.77 17.02
C ALA A 123 5.05 11.34 17.13
N SER A 124 4.56 10.53 18.08
CA SER A 124 4.98 9.11 18.21
C SER A 124 4.55 8.23 17.04
N THR A 125 3.63 8.70 16.20
CA THR A 125 3.18 7.98 14.99
C THR A 125 4.05 8.26 13.77
N ILE A 126 4.93 9.25 13.84
CA ILE A 126 5.81 9.67 12.75
C ILE A 126 7.26 9.38 13.15
N THR A 127 8.00 8.72 12.28
CA THR A 127 9.43 8.46 12.47
C THR A 127 10.19 8.97 11.25
N ILE A 128 11.22 9.77 11.48
CA ILE A 128 12.17 10.23 10.45
C ILE A 128 13.55 9.73 10.82
N SER A 129 14.25 9.09 9.88
CA SER A 129 15.60 8.55 10.06
C SER A 129 16.37 8.61 8.75
N GLY A 130 17.38 9.47 8.67
CA GLY A 130 18.13 9.69 7.44
C GLY A 130 17.20 10.15 6.31
N ASN A 131 17.19 9.41 5.22
CA ASN A 131 16.34 9.66 4.04
C ASN A 131 14.98 8.94 4.07
N ILE A 132 14.56 8.43 5.22
CA ILE A 132 13.31 7.66 5.35
C ILE A 132 12.37 8.37 6.32
N PHE A 133 11.10 8.44 5.95
CA PHE A 133 10.05 8.67 6.93
C PHE A 133 9.00 7.55 6.91
N THR A 134 8.40 7.29 8.05
CA THR A 134 7.24 6.43 8.19
C THR A 134 6.17 7.12 9.03
N VAL A 135 4.90 6.86 8.72
CA VAL A 135 3.77 7.36 9.51
C VAL A 135 2.72 6.26 9.70
N ARG A 136 2.19 6.17 10.91
CA ARG A 136 1.10 5.28 11.28
C ARG A 136 -0.18 6.08 11.45
N VAL A 137 -1.17 5.82 10.63
CA VAL A 137 -2.43 6.58 10.61
C VAL A 137 -3.60 5.68 11.00
N PRO A 138 -4.27 5.95 12.13
CA PRO A 138 -5.50 5.26 12.48
C PRO A 138 -6.60 5.48 11.42
N LEU A 139 -7.32 4.42 11.06
CA LEU A 139 -8.44 4.48 10.11
C LEU A 139 -9.49 5.53 10.51
N ALA A 140 -9.69 5.75 11.81
CA ALA A 140 -10.63 6.75 12.32
C ALA A 140 -10.34 8.18 11.84
N LEU A 141 -9.10 8.49 11.44
CA LEU A 141 -8.70 9.79 10.88
C LEU A 141 -8.90 9.89 9.36
N LEU A 142 -9.21 8.77 8.70
CA LEU A 142 -9.45 8.65 7.26
C LEU A 142 -10.82 7.99 7.00
N PRO A 143 -11.96 8.65 7.34
CA PRO A 143 -13.27 8.06 7.17
C PRO A 143 -13.53 7.71 5.70
N THR A 144 -14.16 6.56 5.49
CA THR A 144 -14.52 6.11 4.14
C THR A 144 -15.59 7.00 3.51
N THR A 145 -15.48 7.19 2.21
CA THR A 145 -16.50 7.81 1.37
C THR A 145 -17.00 6.86 0.27
N GLY A 146 -16.72 5.55 0.41
CA GLY A 146 -17.22 4.52 -0.50
C GLY A 146 -16.32 3.31 -0.66
N PHE A 147 -15.00 3.42 -0.41
CA PHE A 147 -14.07 2.29 -0.53
C PHE A 147 -13.94 1.52 0.80
N ALA A 148 -13.62 0.23 0.71
CA ALA A 148 -13.08 -0.51 1.83
C ALA A 148 -11.68 0.01 2.15
N PRO A 149 -11.21 -0.02 3.43
CA PRO A 149 -9.93 0.58 3.81
C PRO A 149 -8.72 0.06 3.02
N GLY A 150 -8.68 -1.23 2.70
CA GLY A 150 -7.60 -1.80 1.89
C GLY A 150 -7.54 -1.29 0.45
N ASP A 151 -8.64 -0.72 -0.05
CA ASP A 151 -8.80 -0.22 -1.42
C ASP A 151 -8.59 1.31 -1.50
N TYR A 152 -8.31 1.99 -0.39
CA TYR A 152 -7.97 3.41 -0.42
C TYR A 152 -6.77 3.65 -1.34
N GLY A 153 -6.88 4.66 -2.18
CA GLY A 153 -5.81 5.07 -3.07
C GLY A 153 -4.90 6.10 -2.41
N PHE A 154 -3.60 5.94 -2.53
CA PHE A 154 -2.59 6.84 -1.95
C PHE A 154 -1.61 7.29 -3.02
N ASN A 155 -1.17 8.55 -2.92
CA ASN A 155 -0.06 9.09 -3.69
C ASN A 155 0.72 10.07 -2.80
N LEU A 156 2.03 10.05 -2.92
CA LEU A 156 2.93 10.95 -2.19
C LEU A 156 3.46 12.02 -3.13
N TRP A 157 3.43 13.29 -2.68
CA TRP A 157 4.11 14.38 -3.36
C TRP A 157 4.81 15.32 -2.36
N PRO A 158 6.14 15.41 -2.41
CA PRO A 158 6.88 16.45 -1.72
C PRO A 158 6.61 17.82 -2.37
N ARG A 159 6.69 18.89 -1.57
CA ARG A 159 6.55 20.25 -2.09
C ARG A 159 7.22 21.27 -1.19
N VAL A 160 7.58 22.42 -1.76
CA VAL A 160 8.28 23.49 -1.03
C VAL A 160 7.33 24.50 -0.38
N ALA A 161 6.10 24.66 -0.91
CA ALA A 161 5.09 25.55 -0.35
C ALA A 161 3.68 25.13 -0.85
N VAL A 162 2.62 25.81 -0.35
CA VAL A 162 1.22 25.64 -0.77
C VAL A 162 0.80 26.71 -1.75
N GLY A 163 -0.26 26.46 -2.53
CA GLY A 163 -0.92 27.45 -3.39
C GLY A 163 -0.61 27.34 -4.88
N ASN A 164 0.52 26.75 -5.28
CA ASN A 164 0.85 26.53 -6.70
C ASN A 164 1.36 25.10 -6.93
N ASN A 165 0.85 24.44 -7.97
CA ASN A 165 1.29 23.09 -8.31
C ASN A 165 2.74 23.01 -8.79
N ASN A 166 3.30 24.09 -9.34
CA ASN A 166 4.72 24.15 -9.68
C ASN A 166 5.66 24.11 -8.46
N GLN A 167 5.12 24.12 -7.25
CA GLN A 167 5.87 23.94 -6.00
C GLN A 167 5.93 22.48 -5.55
N ILE A 168 5.29 21.57 -6.29
CA ILE A 168 5.43 20.12 -6.15
C ILE A 168 6.68 19.72 -6.88
N SER A 169 7.54 18.98 -6.20
CA SER A 169 8.81 18.52 -6.75
C SER A 169 8.69 17.21 -7.50
N ASP A 170 7.81 16.31 -7.03
CA ASP A 170 7.73 14.93 -7.48
C ASP A 170 6.40 14.30 -7.13
N PHE A 171 6.06 13.13 -7.73
CA PHE A 171 4.94 12.27 -7.38
C PHE A 171 5.36 10.80 -7.31
N ALA A 172 4.98 10.10 -6.27
CA ALA A 172 5.16 8.65 -6.19
C ALA A 172 3.83 7.92 -5.88
N PRO A 173 3.32 7.13 -6.87
CA PRO A 173 3.79 7.01 -8.27
C PRO A 173 3.48 8.25 -9.10
N ASN A 174 4.21 8.46 -10.20
CA ASN A 174 4.17 9.67 -11.03
C ASN A 174 2.76 10.13 -11.48
N ASN A 175 1.87 9.22 -11.84
CA ASN A 175 0.53 9.57 -12.34
C ASN A 175 -0.51 8.51 -11.98
N ALA A 176 -0.53 8.03 -10.75
CA ALA A 176 -1.49 7.05 -10.27
C ALA A 176 -1.63 7.09 -8.74
N ASN A 177 -2.61 6.40 -8.20
CA ASN A 177 -2.67 6.06 -6.78
C ASN A 177 -2.34 4.57 -6.60
N ILE A 178 -1.70 4.22 -5.49
CA ILE A 178 -1.52 2.82 -5.04
C ILE A 178 -2.45 2.54 -3.87
N SER A 179 -2.84 1.27 -3.68
CA SER A 179 -3.65 0.84 -2.55
C SER A 179 -2.90 -0.14 -1.65
N ALA A 180 -3.32 -0.25 -0.38
CA ALA A 180 -2.74 -1.19 0.57
C ALA A 180 -2.92 -2.65 0.15
N ASN A 181 -4.04 -2.97 -0.53
CA ASN A 181 -4.28 -4.31 -1.05
C ASN A 181 -3.37 -4.67 -2.22
N GLY A 182 -2.67 -3.68 -2.83
CA GLY A 182 -1.82 -3.89 -3.99
C GLY A 182 -2.52 -4.65 -5.12
N ALA A 183 -1.96 -4.70 -6.30
CA ALA A 183 -2.29 -5.76 -7.23
C ALA A 183 -1.84 -7.07 -6.58
N VAL A 184 -2.78 -7.84 -6.02
CA VAL A 184 -2.51 -9.16 -5.46
C VAL A 184 -1.69 -9.92 -6.50
N PRO A 185 -0.53 -10.51 -6.16
CA PRO A 185 0.14 -11.42 -7.07
C PRO A 185 -0.75 -12.65 -7.24
N GLU A 186 -1.76 -12.55 -8.10
CA GLU A 186 -2.65 -13.66 -8.45
C GLU A 186 -1.92 -14.89 -9.01
N PRO A 187 -0.70 -14.79 -9.65
CA PRO A 187 -0.06 -15.95 -10.22
C PRO A 187 0.23 -17.08 -9.23
N ALA A 188 0.63 -16.77 -8.01
CA ALA A 188 0.97 -17.81 -7.04
C ALA A 188 -0.29 -18.51 -6.48
N THR A 189 -1.35 -17.76 -6.21
CA THR A 189 -2.63 -18.32 -5.72
C THR A 189 -3.31 -19.14 -6.81
N TRP A 190 -3.35 -18.65 -8.06
CA TRP A 190 -3.86 -19.39 -9.20
C TRP A 190 -3.02 -20.63 -9.49
N ALA A 191 -1.68 -20.54 -9.44
CA ALA A 191 -0.80 -21.68 -9.61
C ALA A 191 -1.02 -22.75 -8.53
N MET A 192 -1.14 -22.36 -7.27
CA MET A 192 -1.44 -23.26 -6.15
C MET A 192 -2.83 -23.88 -6.28
N MET A 193 -3.82 -23.11 -6.71
CA MET A 193 -5.17 -23.62 -6.99
C MET A 193 -5.15 -24.64 -8.13
N LEU A 194 -4.48 -24.36 -9.25
CA LEU A 194 -4.32 -25.27 -10.37
C LEU A 194 -3.57 -26.55 -9.99
N VAL A 195 -2.48 -26.44 -9.20
CA VAL A 195 -1.73 -27.59 -8.69
C VAL A 195 -2.59 -28.39 -7.72
N GLY A 196 -3.35 -27.74 -6.84
CA GLY A 196 -4.26 -28.39 -5.90
C GLY A 196 -5.38 -29.17 -6.62
N PHE A 197 -6.11 -28.52 -7.51
CA PHE A 197 -7.18 -29.17 -8.26
C PHE A 197 -6.65 -30.20 -9.27
N GLY A 198 -5.51 -29.93 -9.91
CA GLY A 198 -4.82 -30.88 -10.79
C GLY A 198 -4.38 -32.15 -10.06
N GLY A 199 -3.82 -31.99 -8.85
CA GLY A 199 -3.40 -33.11 -7.99
C GLY A 199 -4.59 -33.96 -7.54
N VAL A 200 -5.68 -33.36 -7.10
CA VAL A 200 -6.93 -34.06 -6.73
C VAL A 200 -7.52 -34.77 -7.95
N GLY A 201 -7.57 -34.13 -9.11
CA GLY A 201 -8.07 -34.72 -10.35
C GLY A 201 -7.27 -35.97 -10.81
N MET A 202 -5.91 -35.90 -10.70
CA MET A 202 -5.05 -37.02 -10.97
C MET A 202 -5.24 -38.18 -9.99
N ALA A 203 -5.39 -37.88 -8.70
CA ALA A 203 -5.62 -38.89 -7.67
C ALA A 203 -6.96 -39.63 -7.89
N MET A 204 -8.02 -38.89 -8.24
CA MET A 204 -9.32 -39.48 -8.57
C MET A 204 -9.28 -40.36 -9.85
N ARG A 205 -8.51 -39.93 -10.85
CA ARG A 205 -8.34 -40.70 -12.11
C ARG A 205 -7.56 -42.01 -11.93
N ARG A 206 -6.56 -42.00 -11.01
CA ARG A 206 -5.82 -43.23 -10.64
C ARG A 206 -6.73 -44.21 -9.90
N ARG A 207 -7.58 -43.75 -8.96
CA ARG A 207 -8.53 -44.66 -8.26
C ARG A 207 -9.52 -45.35 -9.19
N ARG A 208 -10.03 -44.66 -10.21
CA ARG A 208 -10.94 -45.26 -11.20
C ARG A 208 -10.26 -46.37 -12.03
N ARG A 209 -8.98 -46.21 -12.40
CA ARG A 209 -8.23 -47.22 -13.17
C ARG A 209 -7.96 -48.49 -12.37
N THR A 210 -7.70 -48.40 -11.08
CA THR A 210 -7.51 -49.58 -10.20
C THR A 210 -8.80 -50.35 -9.97
N MET A 211 -9.96 -49.71 -9.94
CA MET A 211 -11.23 -50.44 -9.79
C MET A 211 -11.64 -51.21 -11.05
N ILE A 212 -11.32 -50.72 -12.24
CA ILE A 212 -11.62 -51.41 -13.51
C ILE A 212 -10.70 -52.63 -13.72
N ALA A 213 -9.46 -52.56 -13.23
CA ALA A 213 -8.49 -53.69 -13.35
C ALA A 213 -8.77 -54.81 -12.32
N ALA A 214 -9.56 -54.58 -11.29
CA ALA A 214 -9.92 -55.59 -10.28
C ALA A 214 -11.24 -56.33 -10.59
N SER A 215 -11.94 -55.96 -11.67
CA SER A 215 -13.22 -56.57 -12.12
C SER A 215 -13.10 -57.33 -13.44
N ALA A 216 -11.91 -57.56 -13.95
CA ALA A 216 -11.57 -58.41 -15.08
C ALA A 216 -10.77 -59.64 -14.63
#